data_7ecd45fbf9a38cadea008a5d2336aebd
#
_entry.id   7ecd45fbf9a38cadea008a5d2336aebd
#
_cell.length_a   1.000
_cell.length_b   1.000
_cell.length_c   1.000
_cell.angle_alpha   90.00
_cell.angle_beta   90.00
_cell.angle_gamma   90.00
#
_symmetry.space_group_name_H-M   'P 1'
#
loop_
_entity.id
_entity.type
_entity.pdbx_description
1 polymer ?
#
loop_
_entity_poly.entity_id
_entity_poly.type
_entity_poly.pdbx_seq_one_letter_code
_entity_poly.pdbx_strand_id
1 'polypeptide(L)'
;MAIDGAVSQTAVEAWDKRWATSEGRADWLEPHPAVVAILPELHARAARRVLDLGCGVGRHALLLAEHGFDVEAIDGSLAGLAVVRETAAARGLPVSLHKGLADALPFPDAGFDYVLSWNVIHHGTLGDLGRRLGEIWRVLRPAGLLQATVLSTRDANYGIGRAIAPDTFVIDQVERKGHPHCYCDAAALVGLLTGFDLLTLRYWALKSDASLYRR
;
A
#
# COMPACT_ATOMS: atom_id res chain seq x y z
N MET A 1 -13.04 -22.81 -1.76
CA MET A 1 -12.44 -21.95 -2.79
C MET A 1 -13.22 -20.64 -3.06
N ALA A 2 -13.99 -20.12 -2.11
CA ALA A 2 -14.79 -18.89 -2.30
C ALA A 2 -14.50 -17.79 -1.25
N ILE A 3 -13.38 -17.89 -0.51
CA ILE A 3 -13.05 -16.95 0.57
C ILE A 3 -12.21 -15.76 0.08
N ASP A 4 -11.46 -15.93 -0.99
CA ASP A 4 -10.45 -14.96 -1.45
C ASP A 4 -11.02 -13.61 -1.95
N GLY A 5 -12.09 -13.62 -2.71
CA GLY A 5 -12.70 -12.37 -3.22
C GLY A 5 -13.47 -11.58 -2.16
N ALA A 6 -14.01 -12.25 -1.15
CA ALA A 6 -14.81 -11.61 -0.10
C ALA A 6 -13.94 -10.80 0.87
N VAL A 7 -12.71 -11.23 1.11
CA VAL A 7 -11.79 -10.58 2.05
C VAL A 7 -11.30 -9.23 1.53
N SER A 8 -10.91 -9.16 0.27
CA SER A 8 -10.50 -7.90 -0.37
C SER A 8 -11.67 -6.91 -0.46
N GLN A 9 -12.88 -7.40 -0.69
CA GLN A 9 -14.07 -6.56 -0.80
C GLN A 9 -14.41 -5.86 0.52
N THR A 10 -14.29 -6.55 1.67
CA THR A 10 -14.57 -5.94 2.99
C THR A 10 -13.60 -4.81 3.32
N ALA A 11 -12.33 -4.92 2.92
CA ALA A 11 -11.36 -3.85 3.07
C ALA A 11 -11.72 -2.64 2.21
N VAL A 12 -12.08 -2.87 0.94
CA VAL A 12 -12.52 -1.79 0.02
C VAL A 12 -13.71 -1.02 0.58
N GLU A 13 -14.73 -1.73 1.06
CA GLU A 13 -15.94 -1.10 1.62
C GLU A 13 -15.63 -0.25 2.87
N ALA A 14 -14.75 -0.75 3.74
CA ALA A 14 -14.33 -0.01 4.94
C ALA A 14 -13.57 1.27 4.58
N TRP A 15 -12.65 1.21 3.63
CA TRP A 15 -11.89 2.36 3.16
C TRP A 15 -12.73 3.32 2.34
N ASP A 16 -13.65 2.84 1.50
CA ASP A 16 -14.55 3.71 0.72
C ASP A 16 -15.43 4.58 1.61
N LYS A 17 -16.03 3.99 2.66
CA LYS A 17 -16.77 4.74 3.68
C LYS A 17 -15.89 5.79 4.37
N ARG A 18 -14.64 5.44 4.68
CA ARG A 18 -13.70 6.35 5.32
C ARG A 18 -13.34 7.52 4.42
N TRP A 19 -13.03 7.25 3.16
CA TRP A 19 -12.63 8.29 2.20
C TRP A 19 -13.77 9.22 1.79
N ALA A 20 -15.02 8.82 2.02
CA ALA A 20 -16.19 9.64 1.74
C ALA A 20 -16.31 10.88 2.64
N THR A 21 -15.65 10.91 3.82
CA THR A 21 -15.76 12.02 4.77
C THR A 21 -14.45 12.78 4.93
N SER A 22 -14.53 14.08 5.23
CA SER A 22 -13.35 14.93 5.50
C SER A 22 -12.57 14.46 6.74
N GLU A 23 -13.30 14.09 7.82
CA GLU A 23 -12.70 13.55 9.04
C GLU A 23 -11.92 12.24 8.76
N GLY A 24 -12.53 11.34 7.96
CA GLY A 24 -11.88 10.09 7.56
C GLY A 24 -10.58 10.31 6.81
N ARG A 25 -10.45 11.38 6.06
CA ARG A 25 -9.27 11.73 5.26
C ARG A 25 -8.20 12.50 6.03
N ALA A 26 -8.53 13.17 7.14
CA ALA A 26 -7.67 14.17 7.79
C ALA A 26 -6.23 13.69 8.06
N ASP A 27 -6.07 12.46 8.57
CA ASP A 27 -4.75 11.88 8.89
C ASP A 27 -4.01 11.32 7.66
N TRP A 28 -4.58 11.46 6.44
CA TRP A 28 -4.11 10.79 5.23
C TRP A 28 -3.81 11.76 4.07
N LEU A 29 -3.70 13.03 4.37
CA LEU A 29 -3.44 14.05 3.36
C LEU A 29 -1.94 14.29 3.14
N GLU A 30 -1.15 14.17 4.22
CA GLU A 30 0.30 14.42 4.15
C GLU A 30 1.07 13.17 3.71
N PRO A 31 2.01 13.31 2.76
CA PRO A 31 2.90 12.23 2.36
C PRO A 31 3.74 11.74 3.53
N HIS A 32 3.96 10.44 3.60
CA HIS A 32 4.79 9.86 4.64
C HIS A 32 6.28 10.22 4.40
N PRO A 33 7.05 10.62 5.44
CA PRO A 33 8.44 11.04 5.30
C PRO A 33 9.36 10.02 4.62
N ALA A 34 9.10 8.71 4.81
CA ALA A 34 9.88 7.66 4.14
C ALA A 34 9.63 7.61 2.62
N VAL A 35 8.46 8.08 2.15
CA VAL A 35 8.17 8.20 0.71
C VAL A 35 8.78 9.48 0.14
N VAL A 36 8.82 10.56 0.92
CA VAL A 36 9.58 11.77 0.53
C VAL A 36 11.07 11.45 0.42
N ALA A 37 11.62 10.67 1.34
CA ALA A 37 13.04 10.35 1.39
C ALA A 37 13.56 9.49 0.22
N ILE A 38 12.69 8.78 -0.52
CA ILE A 38 13.12 7.98 -1.68
C ILE A 38 13.26 8.81 -2.97
N LEU A 39 12.68 10.01 -3.04
CA LEU A 39 12.63 10.82 -4.26
C LEU A 39 14.01 11.08 -4.89
N PRO A 40 15.05 11.44 -4.12
CA PRO A 40 16.40 11.61 -4.68
C PRO A 40 16.94 10.35 -5.35
N GLU A 41 16.69 9.18 -4.76
CA GLU A 41 17.11 7.90 -5.33
C GLU A 41 16.36 7.58 -6.63
N LEU A 42 15.04 7.86 -6.69
CA LEU A 42 14.26 7.68 -7.91
C LEU A 42 14.78 8.57 -9.05
N HIS A 43 15.11 9.83 -8.75
CA HIS A 43 15.70 10.73 -9.74
C HIS A 43 17.10 10.28 -10.17
N ALA A 44 17.96 9.85 -9.22
CA ALA A 44 19.30 9.35 -9.53
C ALA A 44 19.26 8.10 -10.43
N ARG A 45 18.24 7.26 -10.29
CA ARG A 45 17.99 6.10 -11.16
C ARG A 45 17.29 6.45 -12.48
N ALA A 46 16.99 7.72 -12.73
CA ALA A 46 16.20 8.16 -13.88
C ALA A 46 14.85 7.43 -13.99
N ALA A 47 14.24 7.10 -12.84
CA ALA A 47 12.89 6.53 -12.81
C ALA A 47 11.91 7.49 -13.49
N ARG A 48 10.96 6.95 -14.24
CA ARG A 48 9.93 7.73 -14.94
C ARG A 48 8.54 7.27 -14.60
N ARG A 49 8.24 6.01 -14.81
CA ARG A 49 6.90 5.46 -14.64
C ARG A 49 6.76 4.79 -13.28
N VAL A 50 5.83 5.27 -12.49
CA VAL A 50 5.65 4.86 -11.09
C VAL A 50 4.21 4.45 -10.82
N LEU A 51 4.02 3.46 -9.93
CA LEU A 51 2.71 2.99 -9.50
C LEU A 51 2.52 3.28 -8.01
N ASP A 52 1.45 4.02 -7.66
CA ASP A 52 0.94 4.10 -6.29
C ASP A 52 -0.19 3.08 -6.12
N LEU A 53 0.15 1.91 -5.56
CA LEU A 53 -0.74 0.79 -5.35
C LEU A 53 -1.51 0.93 -4.04
N GLY A 54 -2.84 1.07 -4.13
CA GLY A 54 -3.70 1.42 -3.02
C GLY A 54 -3.55 2.89 -2.61
N CYS A 55 -3.68 3.77 -3.59
CA CYS A 55 -3.37 5.20 -3.43
C CYS A 55 -4.29 5.94 -2.45
N GLY A 56 -5.45 5.38 -2.09
CA GLY A 56 -6.43 6.02 -1.22
C GLY A 56 -6.84 7.40 -1.72
N VAL A 57 -6.59 8.42 -0.92
CA VAL A 57 -6.87 9.83 -1.26
C VAL A 57 -5.69 10.53 -1.96
N GLY A 58 -4.66 9.77 -2.37
CA GLY A 58 -3.63 10.21 -3.30
C GLY A 58 -2.46 10.98 -2.74
N ARG A 59 -2.25 11.00 -1.42
CA ARG A 59 -1.15 11.78 -0.81
C ARG A 59 0.22 11.50 -1.43
N HIS A 60 0.49 10.27 -1.82
CA HIS A 60 1.76 9.87 -2.43
C HIS A 60 1.72 10.01 -3.95
N ALA A 61 0.60 9.65 -4.60
CA ALA A 61 0.44 9.84 -6.05
C ALA A 61 0.61 11.30 -6.46
N LEU A 62 0.01 12.23 -5.70
CA LEU A 62 0.14 13.68 -5.92
C LEU A 62 1.59 14.15 -5.71
N LEU A 63 2.24 13.71 -4.62
CA LEU A 63 3.66 13.99 -4.37
C LEU A 63 4.55 13.54 -5.54
N LEU A 64 4.37 12.30 -6.01
CA LEU A 64 5.15 11.75 -7.11
C LEU A 64 4.92 12.53 -8.41
N ALA A 65 3.66 12.91 -8.70
CA ALA A 65 3.35 13.73 -9.87
C ALA A 65 3.96 15.15 -9.79
N GLU A 66 3.99 15.77 -8.60
CA GLU A 66 4.67 17.04 -8.36
C GLU A 66 6.18 16.99 -8.62
N HIS A 67 6.78 15.82 -8.43
CA HIS A 67 8.19 15.58 -8.71
C HIS A 67 8.47 15.09 -10.14
N GLY A 68 7.47 15.19 -11.03
CA GLY A 68 7.61 14.96 -12.46
C GLY A 68 7.62 13.50 -12.89
N PHE A 69 7.17 12.58 -12.05
CA PHE A 69 6.99 11.17 -12.43
C PHE A 69 5.68 10.98 -13.23
N ASP A 70 5.69 10.01 -14.14
CA ASP A 70 4.49 9.50 -14.82
C ASP A 70 3.78 8.53 -13.88
N VAL A 71 2.69 8.99 -13.26
CA VAL A 71 2.04 8.33 -12.14
C VAL A 71 0.79 7.58 -12.57
N GLU A 72 0.82 6.27 -12.36
CA GLU A 72 -0.39 5.44 -12.34
C GLU A 72 -0.80 5.23 -10.88
N ALA A 73 -2.05 5.52 -10.53
CA ALA A 73 -2.58 5.35 -9.18
C ALA A 73 -3.80 4.42 -9.22
N ILE A 74 -3.77 3.36 -8.42
CA ILE A 74 -4.84 2.36 -8.38
C ILE A 74 -5.37 2.19 -6.98
N ASP A 75 -6.70 2.15 -6.84
CA ASP A 75 -7.40 1.86 -5.58
C ASP A 75 -8.74 1.17 -5.83
N GLY A 76 -9.22 0.40 -4.86
CA GLY A 76 -10.56 -0.18 -4.86
C GLY A 76 -11.66 0.84 -4.53
N SER A 77 -11.33 1.91 -3.80
CA SER A 77 -12.27 2.92 -3.34
C SER A 77 -12.56 3.97 -4.41
N LEU A 78 -13.82 4.09 -4.80
CA LEU A 78 -14.27 5.17 -5.70
C LEU A 78 -14.23 6.53 -5.00
N ALA A 79 -14.55 6.58 -3.70
CA ALA A 79 -14.50 7.82 -2.93
C ALA A 79 -13.06 8.36 -2.84
N GLY A 80 -12.08 7.48 -2.60
CA GLY A 80 -10.66 7.84 -2.63
C GLY A 80 -10.23 8.38 -4.00
N LEU A 81 -10.51 7.64 -5.07
CA LEU A 81 -10.16 8.04 -6.44
C LEU A 81 -10.83 9.37 -6.86
N ALA A 82 -12.04 9.66 -6.37
CA ALA A 82 -12.69 10.95 -6.63
C ALA A 82 -11.89 12.11 -6.01
N VAL A 83 -11.42 11.96 -4.77
CA VAL A 83 -10.57 12.96 -4.11
C VAL A 83 -9.26 13.19 -4.86
N VAL A 84 -8.61 12.11 -5.31
CA VAL A 84 -7.38 12.22 -6.12
C VAL A 84 -7.65 12.99 -7.41
N ARG A 85 -8.72 12.65 -8.12
CA ARG A 85 -9.11 13.30 -9.39
C ARG A 85 -9.31 14.80 -9.21
N GLU A 86 -10.10 15.19 -8.21
CA GLU A 86 -10.40 16.58 -7.91
C GLU A 86 -9.12 17.36 -7.54
N THR A 87 -8.31 16.80 -6.67
CA THR A 87 -7.08 17.44 -6.21
C THR A 87 -6.04 17.54 -7.32
N ALA A 88 -5.84 16.50 -8.11
CA ALA A 88 -4.92 16.49 -9.24
C ALA A 88 -5.34 17.52 -10.29
N ALA A 89 -6.64 17.58 -10.63
CA ALA A 89 -7.18 18.57 -11.56
C ALA A 89 -6.98 20.02 -11.07
N ALA A 90 -7.28 20.27 -9.78
CA ALA A 90 -7.11 21.61 -9.19
C ALA A 90 -5.64 22.08 -9.16
N ARG A 91 -4.69 21.13 -9.10
CA ARG A 91 -3.25 21.40 -9.05
C ARG A 91 -2.56 21.25 -10.41
N GLY A 92 -3.29 20.88 -11.47
CA GLY A 92 -2.75 20.64 -12.80
C GLY A 92 -1.75 19.49 -12.88
N LEU A 93 -1.92 18.46 -12.02
CA LEU A 93 -1.01 17.32 -11.94
C LEU A 93 -1.50 16.16 -12.82
N PRO A 94 -0.62 15.57 -13.66
CA PRO A 94 -0.97 14.42 -14.47
C PRO A 94 -0.90 13.13 -13.63
N VAL A 95 -2.06 12.60 -13.22
CA VAL A 95 -2.18 11.31 -12.54
C VAL A 95 -3.20 10.46 -13.27
N SER A 96 -2.79 9.28 -13.73
CA SER A 96 -3.68 8.28 -14.32
C SER A 96 -4.35 7.45 -13.24
N LEU A 97 -5.68 7.42 -13.20
CA LEU A 97 -6.45 6.77 -12.13
C LEU A 97 -7.11 5.49 -12.61
N HIS A 98 -6.93 4.43 -11.84
CA HIS A 98 -7.50 3.11 -12.09
C HIS A 98 -8.29 2.61 -10.88
N LYS A 99 -9.48 2.04 -11.15
CA LYS A 99 -10.19 1.26 -10.13
C LYS A 99 -9.73 -0.19 -10.22
N GLY A 100 -9.20 -0.73 -9.14
CA GLY A 100 -8.72 -2.13 -9.11
C GLY A 100 -8.16 -2.53 -7.77
N LEU A 101 -7.78 -3.79 -7.68
CA LEU A 101 -7.20 -4.41 -6.49
C LEU A 101 -5.77 -4.86 -6.76
N ALA A 102 -5.00 -5.01 -5.69
CA ALA A 102 -3.60 -5.46 -5.76
C ALA A 102 -3.45 -6.94 -6.20
N ASP A 103 -4.54 -7.70 -6.18
CA ASP A 103 -4.55 -9.13 -6.48
C ASP A 103 -4.47 -9.43 -7.99
N ALA A 104 -4.80 -8.45 -8.85
CA ALA A 104 -4.73 -8.55 -10.31
C ALA A 104 -4.57 -7.14 -10.90
N LEU A 105 -3.35 -6.78 -11.22
CA LEU A 105 -3.02 -5.44 -11.71
C LEU A 105 -3.25 -5.33 -13.23
N PRO A 106 -4.02 -4.33 -13.71
CA PRO A 106 -4.34 -4.15 -15.12
C PRO A 106 -3.18 -3.51 -15.92
N PHE A 107 -1.95 -3.87 -15.58
CA PHE A 107 -0.74 -3.31 -16.18
C PHE A 107 0.11 -4.40 -16.82
N PRO A 108 0.88 -4.07 -17.86
CA PRO A 108 1.79 -5.02 -18.49
C PRO A 108 2.95 -5.39 -17.56
N ASP A 109 3.59 -6.52 -17.87
CA ASP A 109 4.83 -6.95 -17.23
C ASP A 109 5.93 -5.90 -17.45
N ALA A 110 6.79 -5.74 -16.43
CA ALA A 110 7.93 -4.83 -16.47
C ALA A 110 7.58 -3.37 -16.88
N GLY A 111 6.40 -2.91 -16.47
CA GLY A 111 5.86 -1.60 -16.84
C GLY A 111 6.33 -0.44 -15.97
N PHE A 112 6.90 -0.71 -14.76
CA PHE A 112 7.18 0.33 -13.78
C PHE A 112 8.63 0.33 -13.30
N ASP A 113 9.15 1.52 -13.07
CA ASP A 113 10.45 1.77 -12.44
C ASP A 113 10.38 1.67 -10.93
N TYR A 114 9.22 2.04 -10.38
CA TYR A 114 8.95 2.05 -8.95
C TYR A 114 7.49 1.70 -8.68
N VAL A 115 7.28 0.86 -7.67
CA VAL A 115 5.97 0.56 -7.10
C VAL A 115 5.98 0.92 -5.63
N LEU A 116 5.05 1.78 -5.24
CA LEU A 116 4.76 2.11 -3.85
C LEU A 116 3.52 1.34 -3.40
N SER A 117 3.57 0.70 -2.23
CA SER A 117 2.40 0.12 -1.57
C SER A 117 2.42 0.44 -0.08
N TRP A 118 1.74 1.50 0.31
CA TRP A 118 1.80 2.03 1.67
C TRP A 118 0.50 1.79 2.43
N ASN A 119 0.55 0.89 3.43
CA ASN A 119 -0.59 0.43 4.23
C ASN A 119 -1.69 -0.28 3.41
N VAL A 120 -1.31 -1.16 2.49
CA VAL A 120 -2.24 -1.79 1.55
C VAL A 120 -2.13 -3.31 1.52
N ILE A 121 -0.97 -3.86 1.17
CA ILE A 121 -0.85 -5.28 0.79
C ILE A 121 -1.08 -6.28 1.92
N HIS A 122 -1.11 -5.82 3.16
CA HIS A 122 -1.39 -6.65 4.35
C HIS A 122 -2.89 -6.80 4.67
N HIS A 123 -3.80 -6.20 3.91
CA HIS A 123 -5.25 -6.39 4.03
C HIS A 123 -5.65 -7.73 3.42
N GLY A 124 -5.71 -8.78 4.22
CA GLY A 124 -5.99 -10.14 3.79
C GLY A 124 -5.18 -11.16 4.55
N THR A 125 -5.02 -12.35 3.98
CA THR A 125 -4.20 -13.44 4.51
C THR A 125 -2.74 -13.33 4.03
N LEU A 126 -1.84 -14.14 4.61
CA LEU A 126 -0.46 -14.26 4.10
C LEU A 126 -0.41 -14.79 2.65
N GLY A 127 -1.37 -15.63 2.27
CA GLY A 127 -1.52 -16.10 0.89
C GLY A 127 -1.89 -14.95 -0.07
N ASP A 128 -2.77 -14.02 0.37
CA ASP A 128 -3.09 -12.80 -0.39
C ASP A 128 -1.88 -11.89 -0.54
N LEU A 129 -1.11 -11.70 0.54
CA LEU A 129 0.12 -10.93 0.52
C LEU A 129 1.12 -11.51 -0.50
N GLY A 130 1.30 -12.83 -0.52
CA GLY A 130 2.18 -13.50 -1.48
C GLY A 130 1.73 -13.30 -2.94
N ARG A 131 0.43 -13.40 -3.23
CA ARG A 131 -0.12 -13.14 -4.58
C ARG A 131 0.12 -11.69 -5.03
N ARG A 132 -0.12 -10.73 -4.14
CA ARG A 132 0.10 -9.30 -4.40
C ARG A 132 1.56 -8.98 -4.65
N LEU A 133 2.46 -9.59 -3.89
CA LEU A 133 3.91 -9.46 -4.15
C LEU A 133 4.28 -10.07 -5.50
N GLY A 134 3.65 -11.17 -5.92
CA GLY A 134 3.81 -11.73 -7.26
C GLY A 134 3.35 -10.78 -8.36
N GLU A 135 2.20 -10.11 -8.21
CA GLU A 135 1.73 -9.09 -9.16
C GLU A 135 2.64 -7.85 -9.19
N ILE A 136 3.10 -7.40 -8.03
CA ILE A 136 4.09 -6.32 -7.95
C ILE A 136 5.39 -6.71 -8.67
N TRP A 137 5.89 -7.93 -8.45
CA TRP A 137 7.06 -8.46 -9.17
C TRP A 137 6.84 -8.45 -10.68
N ARG A 138 5.69 -8.92 -11.14
CA ARG A 138 5.36 -8.97 -12.57
C ARG A 138 5.39 -7.60 -13.24
N VAL A 139 4.79 -6.58 -12.59
CA VAL A 139 4.71 -5.24 -13.18
C VAL A 139 5.95 -4.39 -13.01
N LEU A 140 6.84 -4.72 -12.05
CA LEU A 140 8.14 -4.07 -11.89
C LEU A 140 9.10 -4.53 -13.00
N ARG A 141 9.81 -3.58 -13.60
CA ARG A 141 10.90 -3.90 -14.52
C ARG A 141 12.11 -4.49 -13.76
N PRO A 142 13.01 -5.21 -14.42
CA PRO A 142 14.30 -5.59 -13.83
C PRO A 142 15.02 -4.36 -13.25
N ALA A 143 15.56 -4.49 -12.04
CA ALA A 143 16.16 -3.40 -11.25
C ALA A 143 15.19 -2.28 -10.81
N GLY A 144 13.87 -2.43 -11.02
CA GLY A 144 12.85 -1.55 -10.44
C GLY A 144 12.78 -1.66 -8.93
N LEU A 145 12.27 -0.63 -8.26
CA LEU A 145 12.19 -0.56 -6.81
C LEU A 145 10.76 -0.80 -6.31
N LEU A 146 10.64 -1.64 -5.28
CA LEU A 146 9.44 -1.76 -4.46
C LEU A 146 9.67 -1.05 -3.12
N GLN A 147 8.76 -0.16 -2.74
CA GLN A 147 8.64 0.34 -1.37
C GLN A 147 7.27 -0.03 -0.82
N ALA A 148 7.25 -0.87 0.20
CA ALA A 148 6.00 -1.35 0.77
C ALA A 148 6.04 -1.38 2.30
N THR A 149 4.85 -1.32 2.91
CA THR A 149 4.69 -1.59 4.34
C THR A 149 3.89 -2.86 4.55
N VAL A 150 4.27 -3.62 5.58
CA VAL A 150 3.56 -4.79 6.07
C VAL A 150 3.41 -4.70 7.59
N LEU A 151 2.43 -5.38 8.15
CA LEU A 151 2.28 -5.45 9.60
C LEU A 151 3.21 -6.51 10.18
N SER A 152 3.89 -6.14 11.27
CA SER A 152 4.81 -7.03 11.96
C SER A 152 4.10 -7.82 13.06
N THR A 153 4.53 -9.06 13.33
CA THR A 153 4.12 -9.82 14.52
C THR A 153 4.48 -9.12 15.86
N ARG A 154 5.24 -8.01 15.79
CA ARG A 154 5.53 -7.13 16.93
C ARG A 154 4.55 -5.95 17.06
N ASP A 155 3.58 -5.82 16.16
CA ASP A 155 2.53 -4.79 16.25
C ASP A 155 1.67 -5.04 17.48
N ALA A 156 1.23 -3.95 18.13
CA ALA A 156 0.41 -4.02 19.33
C ALA A 156 -0.96 -4.70 19.12
N ASN A 157 -1.40 -4.82 17.88
CA ASN A 157 -2.66 -5.47 17.50
C ASN A 157 -2.47 -6.94 17.09
N TYR A 158 -1.24 -7.46 17.03
CA TYR A 158 -1.00 -8.85 16.72
C TYR A 158 -1.65 -9.76 17.77
N GLY A 159 -2.41 -10.77 17.32
CA GLY A 159 -3.13 -11.68 18.20
C GLY A 159 -4.41 -11.12 18.80
N ILE A 160 -4.77 -9.85 18.51
CA ILE A 160 -6.02 -9.25 18.99
C ILE A 160 -7.13 -9.46 17.96
N GLY A 161 -8.32 -9.82 18.44
CA GLY A 161 -9.51 -10.08 17.62
C GLY A 161 -9.67 -11.55 17.25
N ARG A 162 -10.46 -11.79 16.21
CA ARG A 162 -10.79 -13.14 15.74
C ARG A 162 -9.74 -13.59 14.70
N ALA A 163 -9.02 -14.67 15.03
CA ALA A 163 -8.14 -15.32 14.08
C ALA A 163 -8.96 -16.00 12.96
N ILE A 164 -8.60 -15.77 11.70
CA ILE A 164 -9.26 -16.35 10.53
C ILE A 164 -8.34 -17.23 9.68
N ALA A 165 -7.04 -17.03 9.82
CA ALA A 165 -5.97 -17.82 9.22
C ALA A 165 -4.70 -17.67 10.09
N PRO A 166 -3.62 -18.44 9.84
CA PRO A 166 -2.34 -18.19 10.48
C PRO A 166 -1.93 -16.72 10.34
N ASP A 167 -1.51 -16.12 11.47
CA ASP A 167 -1.06 -14.74 11.57
C ASP A 167 -2.01 -13.71 10.92
N THR A 168 -3.32 -14.01 10.90
CA THR A 168 -4.34 -13.16 10.28
C THR A 168 -5.53 -12.97 11.21
N PHE A 169 -5.83 -11.69 11.52
CA PHE A 169 -6.84 -11.32 12.50
C PHE A 169 -7.82 -10.27 11.96
N VAL A 170 -9.06 -10.33 12.46
CA VAL A 170 -10.10 -9.31 12.28
C VAL A 170 -10.41 -8.72 13.65
N ILE A 171 -10.33 -7.41 13.79
CA ILE A 171 -10.65 -6.68 15.03
C ILE A 171 -11.99 -5.98 14.86
N ASP A 172 -13.07 -6.65 15.17
CA ASP A 172 -14.43 -6.19 14.92
C ASP A 172 -14.83 -4.93 15.74
N GLN A 173 -14.11 -4.64 16.83
CA GLN A 173 -14.42 -3.53 17.74
C GLN A 173 -13.73 -2.20 17.36
N VAL A 174 -12.93 -2.19 16.32
CA VAL A 174 -12.21 -1.00 15.86
C VAL A 174 -12.64 -0.69 14.43
N GLU A 175 -13.27 0.46 14.22
CA GLU A 175 -13.84 0.89 12.93
C GLU A 175 -12.91 0.72 11.71
N ARG A 176 -11.60 0.71 11.93
CA ARG A 176 -10.58 0.60 10.88
C ARG A 176 -10.09 -0.82 10.64
N LYS A 177 -10.54 -1.81 11.40
CA LYS A 177 -9.98 -3.16 11.40
C LYS A 177 -11.03 -4.27 11.31
N GLY A 178 -12.25 -3.94 10.96
CA GLY A 178 -13.34 -4.90 10.68
C GLY A 178 -13.13 -5.76 9.43
N HIS A 179 -11.91 -5.75 8.85
CA HIS A 179 -11.47 -6.59 7.75
C HIS A 179 -10.14 -7.28 8.09
N PRO A 180 -9.79 -8.38 7.41
CA PRO A 180 -8.58 -9.13 7.71
C PRO A 180 -7.28 -8.35 7.55
N HIS A 181 -6.37 -8.52 8.52
CA HIS A 181 -5.01 -8.03 8.47
C HIS A 181 -4.06 -9.18 8.75
N CYS A 182 -3.13 -9.44 7.84
CA CYS A 182 -2.05 -10.39 8.08
C CYS A 182 -0.81 -9.70 8.63
N TYR A 183 -0.10 -10.46 9.45
CA TYR A 183 1.13 -10.03 10.09
C TYR A 183 2.24 -11.00 9.73
N CYS A 184 3.47 -10.52 9.61
CA CYS A 184 4.62 -11.38 9.37
C CYS A 184 5.82 -10.93 10.23
N ASP A 185 6.63 -11.88 10.62
CA ASP A 185 7.97 -11.60 11.12
C ASP A 185 8.95 -11.37 9.94
N ALA A 186 10.19 -11.04 10.27
CA ALA A 186 11.19 -10.76 9.26
C ALA A 186 11.52 -12.00 8.39
N ALA A 187 11.49 -13.19 8.96
CA ALA A 187 11.80 -14.43 8.23
C ALA A 187 10.68 -14.77 7.23
N ALA A 188 9.43 -14.71 7.67
CA ALA A 188 8.27 -14.90 6.81
C ALA A 188 8.23 -13.86 5.67
N LEU A 189 8.52 -12.59 5.97
CA LEU A 189 8.58 -11.53 4.97
C LEU A 189 9.66 -11.80 3.92
N VAL A 190 10.87 -12.16 4.34
CA VAL A 190 11.97 -12.50 3.41
C VAL A 190 11.59 -13.70 2.54
N GLY A 191 10.91 -14.72 3.10
CA GLY A 191 10.41 -15.86 2.33
C GLY A 191 9.37 -15.47 1.28
N LEU A 192 8.51 -14.46 1.56
CA LEU A 192 7.52 -13.96 0.61
C LEU A 192 8.14 -13.07 -0.49
N LEU A 193 9.29 -12.45 -0.23
CA LEU A 193 10.01 -11.58 -1.18
C LEU A 193 10.97 -12.37 -2.10
N THR A 194 10.64 -13.63 -2.41
CA THR A 194 11.46 -14.45 -3.33
C THR A 194 11.62 -13.73 -4.67
N GLY A 195 12.87 -13.60 -5.11
CA GLY A 195 13.22 -12.87 -6.33
C GLY A 195 13.56 -11.40 -6.14
N PHE A 196 13.16 -10.78 -5.02
CA PHE A 196 13.58 -9.43 -4.70
C PHE A 196 14.92 -9.41 -3.94
N ASP A 197 15.76 -8.43 -4.26
CA ASP A 197 16.91 -8.08 -3.43
C ASP A 197 16.45 -7.13 -2.32
N LEU A 198 16.52 -7.56 -1.07
CA LEU A 198 16.13 -6.75 0.08
C LEU A 198 17.19 -5.68 0.37
N LEU A 199 16.93 -4.43 -0.01
CA LEU A 199 17.85 -3.31 0.17
C LEU A 199 17.77 -2.73 1.58
N THR A 200 16.56 -2.63 2.14
CA THR A 200 16.33 -2.05 3.47
C THR A 200 15.10 -2.65 4.12
N LEU A 201 15.22 -3.05 5.38
CA LEU A 201 14.09 -3.43 6.22
C LEU A 201 14.12 -2.56 7.49
N ARG A 202 13.02 -1.85 7.75
CA ARG A 202 12.86 -1.01 8.94
C ARG A 202 11.61 -1.41 9.70
N TYR A 203 11.70 -1.42 11.02
CA TYR A 203 10.56 -1.60 11.89
C TYR A 203 10.16 -0.27 12.51
N TRP A 204 8.88 0.11 12.42
CA TRP A 204 8.30 1.25 13.10
C TRP A 204 7.31 0.79 14.16
N ALA A 205 7.49 1.18 15.40
CA ALA A 205 6.48 1.03 16.43
C ALA A 205 5.57 2.28 16.39
N LEU A 206 4.34 2.13 15.95
CA LEU A 206 3.34 3.18 16.05
C LEU A 206 2.80 3.21 17.49
N LYS A 207 3.45 3.93 18.40
CA LYS A 207 2.82 4.40 19.62
C LYS A 207 3.30 5.82 19.91
N SER A 208 2.30 6.70 20.08
CA SER A 208 2.37 8.02 20.71
C SER A 208 3.78 8.61 20.84
N ASP A 209 4.09 9.58 20.02
CA ASP A 209 5.20 10.55 20.14
C ASP A 209 6.65 10.05 20.10
N ALA A 210 6.93 8.77 19.89
CA ALA A 210 8.28 8.26 19.73
C ALA A 210 8.33 7.23 18.58
N SER A 211 8.82 7.64 17.43
CA SER A 211 9.21 6.73 16.36
C SER A 211 10.51 6.04 16.74
N LEU A 212 10.43 4.81 17.24
CA LEU A 212 11.60 3.99 17.51
C LEU A 212 12.01 3.24 16.23
N TYR A 213 13.13 3.62 15.66
CA TYR A 213 13.75 2.90 14.54
C TYR A 213 14.71 1.84 15.10
N ARG A 214 14.57 0.59 14.70
CA ARG A 214 15.56 -0.47 14.93
C ARG A 214 16.01 -1.04 13.59
N ARG A 215 17.31 -1.10 13.42
CA ARG A 215 17.98 -1.81 12.32
C ARG A 215 17.93 -3.30 12.56
#